data_4cfae0e38cf5a8bac92c50fe1598af26
#
_entry.id   4cfae0e38cf5a8bac92c50fe1598af26
#
_cell.length_a   1.000
_cell.length_b   1.000
_cell.length_c   1.000
_cell.angle_alpha   90.00
_cell.angle_beta   90.00
_cell.angle_gamma   90.00
#
_symmetry.space_group_name_H-M   'P 1'
#
loop_
_entity.id
_entity.type
_entity.pdbx_description
1 polymer ?
#
loop_
_entity_poly.entity_id
_entity_poly.type
_entity_poly.pdbx_seq_one_letter_code
_entity_poly.pdbx_strand_id
1 'polypeptide(L)'
;IESNPEWVKKIREKYRLKNTIGYSMNSFLDYEHALDIFSHLLVGAAGTLAFLSNATLETVPDPPEKGTGLILFDSPEMAGNSVSFFKELGASAIEFLDDESLKTAKYVQNSPYDYQSIQKDVTGLLIEYQHDSKDEIERLISESKRFSERNKSVVSLKLVTDENDRAT
;
A
#
# COMPACT_ATOMS: atom_id res chain seq x y z
N ILE A 1 -1.88 28.45 -13.83
CA ILE A 1 -2.39 27.07 -14.01
C ILE A 1 -3.91 27.11 -14.10
N GLU A 2 -4.61 27.69 -13.14
CA GLU A 2 -6.09 27.74 -13.08
C GLU A 2 -6.75 28.40 -14.32
N SER A 3 -6.09 29.36 -14.92
CA SER A 3 -6.56 30.02 -16.14
C SER A 3 -6.51 29.13 -17.40
N ASN A 4 -5.92 27.95 -17.31
CA ASN A 4 -5.83 26.98 -18.41
C ASN A 4 -6.60 25.68 -18.08
N PRO A 5 -7.84 25.53 -18.60
CA PRO A 5 -8.67 24.36 -18.29
C PRO A 5 -8.05 23.01 -18.68
N GLU A 6 -7.24 22.99 -19.74
CA GLU A 6 -6.58 21.75 -20.18
C GLU A 6 -5.53 21.29 -19.15
N TRP A 7 -4.76 22.24 -18.62
CA TRP A 7 -3.78 21.92 -17.57
C TRP A 7 -4.46 21.48 -16.28
N VAL A 8 -5.52 22.17 -15.87
CA VAL A 8 -6.32 21.78 -14.70
C VAL A 8 -6.81 20.35 -14.85
N LYS A 9 -7.39 19.99 -16.01
CA LYS A 9 -7.85 18.64 -16.28
C LYS A 9 -6.72 17.61 -16.17
N LYS A 10 -5.59 17.83 -16.83
CA LYS A 10 -4.43 16.93 -16.82
C LYS A 10 -3.89 16.72 -15.40
N ILE A 11 -3.78 17.79 -14.61
CA ILE A 11 -3.33 17.70 -13.22
C ILE A 11 -4.31 16.88 -12.39
N ARG A 12 -5.62 17.19 -12.45
CA ARG A 12 -6.65 16.44 -11.72
C ARG A 12 -6.67 14.95 -12.09
N GLU A 13 -6.55 14.63 -13.37
CA GLU A 13 -6.48 13.23 -13.83
C GLU A 13 -5.22 12.50 -13.32
N LYS A 14 -4.05 13.15 -13.44
CA LYS A 14 -2.77 12.57 -12.98
C LYS A 14 -2.75 12.28 -11.48
N TYR A 15 -3.27 13.20 -10.67
CA TYR A 15 -3.23 13.09 -9.21
C TYR A 15 -4.45 12.38 -8.60
N ARG A 16 -5.30 11.74 -9.41
CA ARG A 16 -6.30 10.77 -8.93
C ARG A 16 -5.65 9.52 -8.34
N LEU A 17 -4.45 9.19 -8.79
CA LEU A 17 -3.62 8.13 -8.25
C LEU A 17 -2.43 8.75 -7.52
N LYS A 18 -1.88 8.01 -6.55
CA LYS A 18 -0.63 8.40 -5.88
C LYS A 18 0.44 8.68 -6.94
N ASN A 19 1.01 9.87 -6.90
CA ASN A 19 2.08 10.28 -7.79
C ASN A 19 3.21 10.92 -6.98
N THR A 20 4.37 10.30 -7.02
CA THR A 20 5.58 10.69 -6.27
C THR A 20 6.73 11.09 -7.18
N ILE A 21 6.47 11.23 -8.49
CA ILE A 21 7.49 11.57 -9.49
C ILE A 21 7.32 13.02 -9.93
N GLY A 22 8.38 13.81 -9.73
CA GLY A 22 8.41 15.22 -10.07
C GLY A 22 7.66 16.11 -9.07
N TYR A 23 7.48 17.38 -9.43
CA TYR A 23 6.85 18.36 -8.54
C TYR A 23 5.37 18.09 -8.34
N SER A 24 4.89 18.33 -7.14
CA SER A 24 3.48 18.19 -6.76
C SER A 24 2.62 19.31 -7.35
N MET A 25 2.41 19.27 -8.68
CA MET A 25 1.70 20.30 -9.43
C MET A 25 0.23 20.47 -9.00
N ASN A 26 -0.36 19.45 -8.34
CA ASN A 26 -1.68 19.55 -7.75
C ASN A 26 -1.75 20.62 -6.65
N SER A 27 -0.64 20.97 -6.00
CA SER A 27 -0.61 22.03 -4.98
C SER A 27 -1.16 23.37 -5.46
N PHE A 28 -1.03 23.68 -6.76
CA PHE A 28 -1.63 24.87 -7.36
C PHE A 28 -3.15 24.82 -7.48
N LEU A 29 -3.76 23.65 -7.32
CA LEU A 29 -5.21 23.45 -7.42
C LEU A 29 -5.83 23.06 -6.09
N ASP A 30 -5.02 22.69 -5.12
CA ASP A 30 -5.47 22.20 -3.82
C ASP A 30 -5.33 23.27 -2.73
N TYR A 31 -4.49 24.28 -2.96
CA TYR A 31 -4.21 25.36 -2.02
C TYR A 31 -4.34 26.73 -2.68
N GLU A 32 -4.84 27.71 -1.92
CA GLU A 32 -4.98 29.11 -2.38
C GLU A 32 -3.81 29.98 -1.94
N HIS A 33 -3.25 29.69 -0.76
CA HIS A 33 -2.20 30.51 -0.20
C HIS A 33 -0.82 30.13 -0.76
N ALA A 34 -0.03 31.12 -1.16
CA ALA A 34 1.26 30.90 -1.83
C ALA A 34 2.26 30.07 -1.00
N LEU A 35 2.27 30.22 0.33
CA LEU A 35 3.15 29.45 1.21
C LEU A 35 2.74 27.98 1.28
N ASP A 36 1.45 27.69 1.26
CA ASP A 36 0.94 26.31 1.26
C ASP A 36 1.24 25.65 -0.08
N ILE A 37 1.03 26.36 -1.19
CA ILE A 37 1.41 25.89 -2.53
C ILE A 37 2.91 25.55 -2.55
N PHE A 38 3.76 26.47 -2.10
CA PHE A 38 5.19 26.28 -2.12
C PHE A 38 5.66 25.14 -1.23
N SER A 39 5.15 25.05 0.01
CA SER A 39 5.51 23.95 0.94
C SER A 39 5.14 22.58 0.39
N HIS A 40 4.01 22.46 -0.29
CA HIS A 40 3.58 21.20 -0.90
C HIS A 40 4.32 20.89 -2.22
N LEU A 41 4.78 21.91 -2.96
CA LEU A 41 5.68 21.71 -4.11
C LEU A 41 7.03 21.12 -3.72
N LEU A 42 7.50 21.35 -2.49
CA LEU A 42 8.75 20.78 -1.98
C LEU A 42 8.67 19.25 -1.82
N VAL A 43 7.47 18.72 -1.60
CA VAL A 43 7.25 17.26 -1.52
C VAL A 43 7.48 16.65 -2.90
N GLY A 44 8.47 15.76 -3.01
CA GLY A 44 8.87 15.15 -4.27
C GLY A 44 9.80 16.00 -5.15
N ALA A 45 10.24 17.19 -4.69
CA ALA A 45 11.14 18.07 -5.44
C ALA A 45 12.60 17.57 -5.46
N ALA A 46 12.95 16.53 -4.71
CA ALA A 46 14.30 15.95 -4.64
C ALA A 46 15.42 16.99 -4.39
N GLY A 47 15.14 18.01 -3.57
CA GLY A 47 16.08 19.10 -3.25
C GLY A 47 16.33 20.13 -4.36
N THR A 48 15.59 20.08 -5.46
CA THR A 48 15.82 20.98 -6.61
C THR A 48 15.20 22.36 -6.46
N LEU A 49 14.22 22.54 -5.56
CA LEU A 49 13.53 23.81 -5.33
C LEU A 49 14.06 24.58 -4.12
N ALA A 50 14.41 23.88 -3.05
CA ALA A 50 14.92 24.48 -1.83
C ALA A 50 15.66 23.47 -0.97
N PHE A 51 16.47 23.98 -0.03
CA PHE A 51 17.00 23.21 1.09
C PHE A 51 16.04 23.24 2.26
N LEU A 52 15.65 22.07 2.76
CA LEU A 52 14.76 21.92 3.90
C LEU A 52 15.58 21.75 5.18
N SER A 53 15.63 22.77 6.02
CA SER A 53 16.36 22.72 7.31
C SER A 53 15.53 22.16 8.45
N ASN A 54 14.20 22.33 8.37
CA ASN A 54 13.27 21.90 9.40
C ASN A 54 11.89 21.68 8.78
N ALA A 55 11.13 20.70 9.28
CA ALA A 55 9.76 20.45 8.88
C ALA A 55 8.91 20.06 10.10
N THR A 56 7.69 20.58 10.16
CA THR A 56 6.66 20.10 11.07
C THR A 56 5.71 19.22 10.28
N LEU A 57 5.55 17.97 10.71
CA LEU A 57 4.71 16.98 10.02
C LEU A 57 3.45 16.73 10.86
N GLU A 58 2.32 16.59 10.18
CA GLU A 58 1.12 16.04 10.77
C GLU A 58 1.28 14.53 10.90
N THR A 59 0.93 13.97 12.06
CA THR A 59 0.96 12.53 12.31
C THR A 59 -0.42 11.93 12.10
N VAL A 60 -0.43 10.65 11.75
CA VAL A 60 -1.66 9.84 11.69
C VAL A 60 -1.73 8.93 12.92
N PRO A 61 -2.92 8.54 13.39
CA PRO A 61 -3.05 7.54 14.44
C PRO A 61 -2.35 6.24 14.03
N ASP A 62 -1.69 5.59 14.99
CA ASP A 62 -1.12 4.24 14.83
C ASP A 62 -1.94 3.27 15.69
N PRO A 63 -2.95 2.59 15.12
CA PRO A 63 -3.78 1.66 15.87
C PRO A 63 -2.96 0.53 16.48
N PRO A 64 -3.24 0.12 17.73
CA PRO A 64 -2.43 -0.86 18.44
C PRO A 64 -2.54 -2.28 17.86
N GLU A 65 -3.70 -2.62 17.33
CA GLU A 65 -3.96 -3.95 16.81
C GLU A 65 -3.68 -4.01 15.31
N LYS A 66 -2.84 -4.96 14.90
CA LYS A 66 -2.43 -5.11 13.50
C LYS A 66 -2.47 -6.58 13.09
N GLY A 67 -2.79 -6.80 11.82
CA GLY A 67 -2.71 -8.10 11.19
C GLY A 67 -2.06 -7.96 9.82
N THR A 68 -1.04 -8.76 9.54
CA THR A 68 -0.35 -8.74 8.25
C THR A 68 -0.46 -10.12 7.61
N GLY A 69 -0.66 -10.16 6.32
CA GLY A 69 -0.82 -11.42 5.61
C GLY A 69 -0.26 -11.40 4.21
N LEU A 70 0.38 -12.52 3.84
CA LEU A 70 0.76 -12.79 2.46
C LEU A 70 -0.22 -13.79 1.86
N ILE A 71 -0.88 -13.40 0.80
CA ILE A 71 -1.72 -14.26 -0.03
C ILE A 71 -1.08 -14.44 -1.40
N LEU A 72 -0.92 -15.68 -1.82
CA LEU A 72 -0.34 -16.04 -3.10
C LEU A 72 -1.44 -16.49 -4.08
N PHE A 73 -1.36 -15.99 -5.29
CA PHE A 73 -2.24 -16.32 -6.41
C PHE A 73 -1.48 -17.03 -7.52
N ASP A 74 -2.20 -17.84 -8.29
CA ASP A 74 -1.69 -18.55 -9.46
C ASP A 74 -1.44 -17.64 -10.69
N SER A 75 -1.89 -16.37 -10.62
CA SER A 75 -1.67 -15.40 -11.69
C SER A 75 -1.75 -13.95 -11.24
N PRO A 76 -1.03 -13.03 -11.92
CA PRO A 76 -1.11 -11.59 -11.65
C PRO A 76 -2.51 -11.00 -11.82
N GLU A 77 -3.28 -11.54 -12.80
CA GLU A 77 -4.63 -11.08 -13.06
C GLU A 77 -5.56 -11.37 -11.88
N MET A 78 -5.48 -12.56 -11.32
CA MET A 78 -6.31 -12.95 -10.16
C MET A 78 -5.92 -12.18 -8.90
N ALA A 79 -4.64 -11.94 -8.68
CA ALA A 79 -4.17 -11.06 -7.62
C ALA A 79 -4.75 -9.63 -7.78
N GLY A 80 -4.62 -9.05 -8.97
CA GLY A 80 -5.13 -7.71 -9.27
C GLY A 80 -6.65 -7.59 -9.06
N ASN A 81 -7.42 -8.56 -9.54
CA ASN A 81 -8.88 -8.60 -9.36
C ASN A 81 -9.30 -8.72 -7.88
N SER A 82 -8.44 -9.29 -7.06
CA SER A 82 -8.71 -9.47 -5.62
C SER A 82 -8.44 -8.21 -4.77
N VAL A 83 -7.72 -7.23 -5.29
CA VAL A 83 -7.39 -5.98 -4.57
C VAL A 83 -8.64 -5.26 -4.10
N SER A 84 -9.69 -5.17 -4.94
CA SER A 84 -10.94 -4.49 -4.57
C SER A 84 -11.61 -5.11 -3.36
N PHE A 85 -11.61 -6.45 -3.29
CA PHE A 85 -12.16 -7.17 -2.13
C PHE A 85 -11.46 -6.78 -0.83
N PHE A 86 -10.13 -6.83 -0.79
CA PHE A 86 -9.37 -6.53 0.43
C PHE A 86 -9.45 -5.05 0.81
N LYS A 87 -9.52 -4.16 -0.19
CA LYS A 87 -9.76 -2.74 0.04
C LYS A 87 -11.12 -2.48 0.67
N GLU A 88 -12.18 -3.11 0.15
CA GLU A 88 -13.54 -2.99 0.67
C GLU A 88 -13.68 -3.65 2.05
N LEU A 89 -12.92 -4.71 2.31
CA LEU A 89 -12.85 -5.35 3.61
C LEU A 89 -12.21 -4.45 4.67
N GLY A 90 -11.40 -3.48 4.29
CA GLY A 90 -10.77 -2.51 5.18
C GLY A 90 -9.26 -2.66 5.35
N ALA A 91 -8.57 -3.22 4.35
CA ALA A 91 -7.11 -3.26 4.37
C ALA A 91 -6.52 -1.84 4.40
N SER A 92 -5.61 -1.60 5.34
CA SER A 92 -4.86 -0.35 5.51
C SER A 92 -3.77 -0.20 4.44
N ALA A 93 -3.16 -1.32 4.04
CA ALA A 93 -2.21 -1.39 2.96
C ALA A 93 -2.39 -2.68 2.15
N ILE A 94 -2.14 -2.60 0.86
CA ILE A 94 -2.09 -3.75 -0.04
C ILE A 94 -0.90 -3.53 -0.98
N GLU A 95 0.09 -4.42 -0.92
CA GLU A 95 1.26 -4.37 -1.77
C GLU A 95 1.24 -5.55 -2.74
N PHE A 96 1.49 -5.25 -4.01
CA PHE A 96 1.56 -6.26 -5.07
C PHE A 96 3.00 -6.73 -5.22
N LEU A 97 3.22 -8.03 -5.09
CA LEU A 97 4.53 -8.66 -5.18
C LEU A 97 4.55 -9.60 -6.39
N ASP A 98 5.34 -9.28 -7.37
CA ASP A 98 5.57 -10.17 -8.50
C ASP A 98 6.48 -11.35 -8.14
N ASP A 99 6.62 -12.30 -9.06
CA ASP A 99 7.46 -13.49 -8.91
C ASP A 99 8.93 -13.14 -8.58
N GLU A 100 9.49 -12.10 -9.19
CA GLU A 100 10.87 -11.68 -8.91
C GLU A 100 11.03 -11.07 -7.51
N SER A 101 10.05 -10.28 -7.07
CA SER A 101 10.00 -9.74 -5.71
C SER A 101 9.90 -10.86 -4.67
N LEU A 102 9.04 -11.85 -4.90
CA LEU A 102 8.90 -13.01 -4.03
C LEU A 102 10.17 -13.86 -3.96
N LYS A 103 10.87 -14.04 -5.09
CA LYS A 103 12.18 -14.72 -5.11
C LYS A 103 13.23 -14.01 -4.27
N THR A 104 13.20 -12.69 -4.24
CA THR A 104 14.12 -11.89 -3.43
C THR A 104 13.79 -12.04 -1.95
N ALA A 105 12.52 -12.12 -1.58
CA ALA A 105 12.05 -12.29 -0.21
C ALA A 105 12.52 -13.59 0.46
N LYS A 106 12.90 -14.63 -0.30
CA LYS A 106 13.47 -15.88 0.26
C LYS A 106 14.75 -15.71 1.08
N TYR A 107 15.43 -14.56 0.94
CA TYR A 107 16.63 -14.23 1.73
C TYR A 107 16.32 -13.55 3.06
N VAL A 108 15.06 -13.21 3.33
CA VAL A 108 14.62 -12.65 4.62
C VAL A 108 14.73 -13.72 5.69
N GLN A 109 15.60 -13.50 6.68
CA GLN A 109 15.81 -14.42 7.80
C GLN A 109 14.63 -14.35 8.77
N ASN A 110 14.28 -15.50 9.33
CA ASN A 110 13.19 -15.66 10.31
C ASN A 110 11.81 -15.22 9.78
N SER A 111 11.62 -15.17 8.47
CA SER A 111 10.32 -14.88 7.92
C SER A 111 9.28 -15.92 8.33
N PRO A 112 8.06 -15.52 8.71
CA PRO A 112 6.96 -16.45 8.94
C PRO A 112 6.48 -17.13 7.65
N TYR A 113 6.95 -16.67 6.51
CA TYR A 113 6.56 -17.18 5.19
C TYR A 113 7.64 -18.11 4.62
N ASP A 114 7.23 -19.26 4.09
CA ASP A 114 8.12 -20.18 3.39
C ASP A 114 8.25 -19.78 1.91
N TYR A 115 9.12 -18.84 1.65
CA TYR A 115 9.40 -18.37 0.29
C TYR A 115 10.15 -19.40 -0.57
N GLN A 116 10.72 -20.46 0.03
CA GLN A 116 11.46 -21.48 -0.72
C GLN A 116 10.53 -22.47 -1.43
N SER A 117 9.34 -22.68 -0.86
CA SER A 117 8.31 -23.53 -1.44
C SER A 117 7.47 -22.85 -2.53
N ILE A 118 7.68 -21.55 -2.78
CA ILE A 118 6.92 -20.80 -3.77
C ILE A 118 7.27 -21.29 -5.17
N GLN A 119 6.25 -21.73 -5.91
CA GLN A 119 6.36 -22.17 -7.29
C GLN A 119 6.62 -20.96 -8.22
N LYS A 120 7.04 -21.23 -9.46
CA LYS A 120 7.12 -20.22 -10.50
C LYS A 120 5.75 -19.67 -10.85
N ASP A 121 5.73 -18.42 -11.31
CA ASP A 121 4.56 -17.73 -11.85
C ASP A 121 3.47 -17.43 -10.83
N VAL A 122 3.80 -17.39 -9.52
CA VAL A 122 2.87 -16.90 -8.49
C VAL A 122 3.03 -15.41 -8.26
N THR A 123 1.93 -14.79 -7.86
CA THR A 123 1.88 -13.37 -7.50
C THR A 123 1.37 -13.22 -6.09
N GLY A 124 2.01 -12.38 -5.27
CA GLY A 124 1.62 -12.10 -3.90
C GLY A 124 0.86 -10.79 -3.75
N LEU A 125 -0.08 -10.77 -2.82
CA LEU A 125 -0.56 -9.56 -2.17
C LEU A 125 -0.16 -9.60 -0.71
N LEU A 126 0.66 -8.64 -0.28
CA LEU A 126 0.93 -8.39 1.12
C LEU A 126 -0.15 -7.43 1.62
N ILE A 127 -0.91 -7.86 2.62
CA ILE A 127 -2.10 -7.16 3.10
C ILE A 127 -1.87 -6.79 4.56
N GLU A 128 -2.17 -5.56 4.93
CA GLU A 128 -2.14 -5.11 6.31
C GLU A 128 -3.51 -4.60 6.74
N TYR A 129 -3.91 -4.98 7.95
CA TYR A 129 -5.06 -4.47 8.68
C TYR A 129 -4.58 -3.77 9.94
N GLN A 130 -5.20 -2.63 10.27
CA GLN A 130 -4.94 -1.89 11.50
C GLN A 130 -6.27 -1.48 12.13
N HIS A 131 -6.43 -1.68 13.43
CA HIS A 131 -7.65 -1.33 14.15
C HIS A 131 -7.39 -1.11 15.64
N ASP A 132 -8.29 -0.39 16.33
CA ASP A 132 -8.24 -0.21 17.79
C ASP A 132 -8.75 -1.45 18.56
N SER A 133 -9.47 -2.35 17.89
CA SER A 133 -10.07 -3.55 18.47
C SER A 133 -9.45 -4.81 17.93
N LYS A 134 -9.02 -5.68 18.83
CA LYS A 134 -8.52 -7.03 18.50
C LYS A 134 -9.58 -7.89 17.84
N ASP A 135 -10.83 -7.82 18.32
CA ASP A 135 -11.95 -8.60 17.75
C ASP A 135 -12.18 -8.26 16.29
N GLU A 136 -11.98 -6.98 15.93
CA GLU A 136 -12.09 -6.55 14.54
C GLU A 136 -10.96 -7.09 13.67
N ILE A 137 -9.73 -7.10 14.16
CA ILE A 137 -8.61 -7.75 13.46
C ILE A 137 -8.88 -9.24 13.24
N GLU A 138 -9.38 -9.94 14.26
CA GLU A 138 -9.74 -11.36 14.16
C GLU A 138 -10.87 -11.59 13.14
N ARG A 139 -11.86 -10.69 13.07
CA ARG A 139 -12.91 -10.70 12.05
C ARG A 139 -12.34 -10.55 10.64
N LEU A 140 -11.47 -9.55 10.42
CA LEU A 140 -10.85 -9.26 9.13
C LEU A 140 -9.99 -10.45 8.64
N ILE A 141 -9.23 -11.04 9.55
CA ILE A 141 -8.46 -12.27 9.29
C ILE A 141 -9.38 -13.43 8.91
N SER A 142 -10.49 -13.60 9.61
CA SER A 142 -11.45 -14.68 9.33
C SER A 142 -12.10 -14.52 7.96
N GLU A 143 -12.49 -13.30 7.58
CA GLU A 143 -13.04 -13.02 6.25
C GLU A 143 -12.00 -13.24 5.14
N SER A 144 -10.74 -12.88 5.38
CA SER A 144 -9.64 -13.13 4.43
C SER A 144 -9.42 -14.65 4.23
N LYS A 145 -9.52 -15.44 5.29
CA LYS A 145 -9.45 -16.92 5.20
C LYS A 145 -10.62 -17.48 4.40
N ARG A 146 -11.84 -17.02 4.67
CA ARG A 146 -13.03 -17.43 3.90
C ARG A 146 -12.93 -17.10 2.42
N PHE A 147 -12.36 -15.92 2.09
CA PHE A 147 -12.07 -15.56 0.70
C PHE A 147 -11.11 -16.56 0.07
N SER A 148 -10.01 -16.87 0.75
CA SER A 148 -9.02 -17.84 0.28
C SER A 148 -9.63 -19.22 0.01
N GLU A 149 -10.45 -19.73 0.92
CA GLU A 149 -11.10 -21.04 0.79
C GLU A 149 -12.07 -21.12 -0.40
N ARG A 150 -12.69 -19.99 -0.78
CA ARG A 150 -13.65 -19.91 -1.89
C ARG A 150 -13.03 -19.59 -3.23
N ASN A 151 -11.80 -19.09 -3.23
CA ASN A 151 -11.11 -18.67 -4.45
C ASN A 151 -10.06 -19.71 -4.86
N LYS A 152 -10.34 -20.47 -5.93
CA LYS A 152 -9.48 -21.52 -6.42
C LYS A 152 -8.12 -21.04 -6.93
N SER A 153 -8.00 -19.76 -7.25
CA SER A 153 -6.74 -19.15 -7.70
C SER A 153 -5.81 -18.77 -6.55
N VAL A 154 -6.27 -18.91 -5.31
CA VAL A 154 -5.40 -18.73 -4.15
C VAL A 154 -4.59 -19.99 -3.91
N VAL A 155 -3.27 -19.85 -4.02
CA VAL A 155 -2.29 -20.91 -3.79
C VAL A 155 -2.04 -21.10 -2.31
N SER A 156 -1.88 -20.00 -1.57
CA SER A 156 -1.70 -20.01 -0.13
C SER A 156 -2.08 -18.68 0.51
N LEU A 157 -2.43 -18.73 1.78
CA LEU A 157 -2.65 -17.57 2.64
C LEU A 157 -2.02 -17.82 4.00
N LYS A 158 -1.18 -16.89 4.46
CA LYS A 158 -0.68 -16.85 5.83
C LYS A 158 -0.93 -15.46 6.39
N LEU A 159 -1.59 -15.40 7.54
CA LEU A 159 -1.90 -14.18 8.29
C LEU A 159 -1.30 -14.29 9.69
N VAL A 160 -0.60 -13.25 10.13
CA VAL A 160 0.06 -13.14 11.42
C VAL A 160 -0.38 -11.87 12.15
N THR A 161 -0.48 -11.95 13.48
CA THR A 161 -0.80 -10.81 14.36
C THR A 161 0.32 -10.52 15.34
N ASP A 162 1.19 -11.50 15.60
CA ASP A 162 2.34 -11.33 16.48
C ASP A 162 3.31 -10.30 15.93
N GLU A 163 3.80 -9.41 16.79
CA GLU A 163 4.65 -8.30 16.39
C GLU A 163 5.99 -8.77 15.79
N ASN A 164 6.58 -9.83 16.34
CA ASN A 164 7.84 -10.37 15.82
C ASN A 164 7.66 -10.99 14.44
N ASP A 165 6.53 -11.68 14.23
CA ASP A 165 6.23 -12.27 12.93
C ASP A 165 5.88 -11.23 11.86
N ARG A 166 5.33 -10.07 12.27
CA ARG A 166 5.01 -8.95 11.36
C ARG A 166 6.23 -8.14 10.96
N ALA A 167 7.22 -8.04 11.84
CA ALA A 167 8.44 -7.24 11.63
C ALA A 167 9.47 -7.92 10.70
N THR A 168 9.20 -9.14 10.25
CA THR A 168 10.07 -9.94 9.39
C THR A 168 9.55 -9.97 7.96
#